data_e12d84b0dd141c89de59a3a245862c3d
#
_entry.id   e12d84b0dd141c89de59a3a245862c3d
#
_cell.length_a   1.000
_cell.length_b   1.000
_cell.length_c   1.000
_cell.angle_alpha   90.00
_cell.angle_beta   90.00
_cell.angle_gamma   90.00
#
_symmetry.space_group_name_H-M   'P 1'
#
loop_
_entity.id
_entity.type
_entity.pdbx_description
1 polymer ?
#
loop_
_entity_poly.entity_id
_entity_poly.type
_entity_poly.pdbx_seq_one_letter_code
_entity_poly.pdbx_strand_id
1 'polypeptide(L)'
;MRSRVIERIRDLPASEWNALDHRGYPFLRHEFLTALEDSGCIGFETGWRAHFIVLEDDAGIAAAAPAWLKDHSYGEFVFDFAWAQAYARHGLRYYPKLLIAAPFTPATGPRLLHRPDASVSVTSAVLLEAIAAAADAMHLETTHLTFPDANDLAALRADPDWLLRCDCQFHWENRGYRDFEDFLSTFTAEKRKKAKRERRRVAEAGILFKRRFGHE
;
A
#
# COMPACT_ATOMS: atom_id res chain seq x y z
N MET A 1 10.34 23.59 -7.76
CA MET A 1 9.98 22.21 -8.17
C MET A 1 8.74 22.25 -9.05
N ARG A 2 8.64 21.39 -10.03
CA ARG A 2 7.49 21.26 -10.91
C ARG A 2 6.87 19.87 -10.69
N SER A 3 5.55 19.80 -10.58
CA SER A 3 4.83 18.51 -10.50
C SER A 3 4.41 18.04 -11.90
N ARG A 4 4.44 16.76 -12.13
CA ARG A 4 3.83 16.09 -13.29
C ARG A 4 3.23 14.75 -12.90
N VAL A 5 2.32 14.28 -13.72
CA VAL A 5 1.68 12.96 -13.59
C VAL A 5 2.28 12.00 -14.59
N ILE A 6 2.49 10.76 -14.15
CA ILE A 6 2.94 9.64 -14.97
C ILE A 6 1.87 8.55 -14.91
N GLU A 7 1.37 8.14 -16.06
CA GLU A 7 0.28 7.16 -16.16
C GLU A 7 0.78 5.73 -16.37
N ARG A 8 2.09 5.55 -16.57
CA ARG A 8 2.72 4.24 -16.72
C ARG A 8 4.11 4.28 -16.10
N ILE A 9 4.44 3.30 -15.26
CA ILE A 9 5.79 3.26 -14.65
C ILE A 9 6.90 3.13 -15.72
N ARG A 10 6.61 2.51 -16.85
CA ARG A 10 7.53 2.36 -17.96
C ARG A 10 7.96 3.67 -18.62
N ASP A 11 7.16 4.74 -18.45
CA ASP A 11 7.49 6.05 -19.00
C ASP A 11 8.56 6.77 -18.15
N LEU A 12 8.96 6.16 -17.03
CA LEU A 12 10.07 6.59 -16.19
C LEU A 12 11.26 5.63 -16.31
N PRO A 13 12.49 6.15 -16.46
CA PRO A 13 13.67 5.31 -16.37
C PRO A 13 13.77 4.63 -15.00
N ALA A 14 14.02 3.32 -14.98
CA ALA A 14 14.18 2.56 -13.75
C ALA A 14 15.27 3.14 -12.83
N SER A 15 16.35 3.69 -13.42
CA SER A 15 17.43 4.34 -12.69
C SER A 15 16.98 5.58 -11.91
N GLU A 16 16.07 6.40 -12.47
CA GLU A 16 15.55 7.60 -11.83
C GLU A 16 14.57 7.26 -10.72
N TRP A 17 13.60 6.37 -10.99
CA TRP A 17 12.65 5.93 -9.99
C TRP A 17 13.32 5.19 -8.82
N ASN A 18 14.25 4.28 -9.12
CA ASN A 18 14.94 3.50 -8.12
C ASN A 18 16.03 4.28 -7.35
N ALA A 19 16.40 5.50 -7.81
CA ALA A 19 17.25 6.42 -7.08
C ALA A 19 16.54 7.08 -5.89
N LEU A 20 15.21 7.07 -5.87
CA LEU A 20 14.44 7.51 -4.70
C LEU A 20 14.65 6.55 -3.51
N ASP A 21 14.59 7.09 -2.31
CA ASP A 21 14.74 6.28 -1.10
C ASP A 21 13.48 5.44 -0.82
N HIS A 22 13.54 4.17 -1.17
CA HIS A 22 12.49 3.18 -0.91
C HIS A 22 12.56 2.60 0.50
N ARG A 23 13.50 3.01 1.33
CA ARG A 23 13.65 2.51 2.73
C ARG A 23 13.64 0.98 2.82
N GLY A 24 14.24 0.30 1.82
CA GLY A 24 14.26 -1.16 1.71
C GLY A 24 12.93 -1.82 1.35
N TYR A 25 11.90 -1.05 0.97
CA TYR A 25 10.57 -1.54 0.64
C TYR A 25 10.51 -2.02 -0.83
N PRO A 26 10.37 -3.32 -1.11
CA PRO A 26 10.50 -3.84 -2.47
C PRO A 26 9.26 -3.57 -3.34
N PHE A 27 8.08 -3.39 -2.73
CA PHE A 27 6.79 -3.33 -3.42
C PHE A 27 6.52 -1.98 -4.13
N LEU A 28 7.47 -1.06 -4.11
CA LEU A 28 7.46 0.18 -4.89
C LEU A 28 8.67 0.30 -5.81
N ARG A 29 9.50 -0.75 -5.93
CA ARG A 29 10.59 -0.76 -6.90
C ARG A 29 10.03 -0.76 -8.30
N HIS A 30 10.76 -0.11 -9.23
CA HIS A 30 10.37 -0.03 -10.64
C HIS A 30 10.06 -1.41 -11.23
N GLU A 31 10.90 -2.40 -10.94
CA GLU A 31 10.75 -3.77 -11.43
C GLU A 31 9.46 -4.45 -10.96
N PHE A 32 9.06 -4.19 -9.71
CA PHE A 32 7.81 -4.72 -9.17
C PHE A 32 6.59 -4.10 -9.85
N LEU A 33 6.58 -2.77 -9.96
CA LEU A 33 5.48 -2.04 -10.58
C LEU A 33 5.36 -2.37 -12.08
N THR A 34 6.49 -2.49 -12.79
CA THR A 34 6.52 -2.93 -14.18
C THR A 34 6.00 -4.36 -14.35
N ALA A 35 6.35 -5.28 -13.45
CA ALA A 35 5.83 -6.65 -13.49
C ALA A 35 4.31 -6.69 -13.33
N LEU A 36 3.73 -5.82 -12.49
CA LEU A 36 2.27 -5.69 -12.35
C LEU A 36 1.60 -5.12 -13.62
N GLU A 37 2.23 -4.12 -14.26
CA GLU A 37 1.75 -3.59 -15.55
C GLU A 37 1.80 -4.68 -16.64
N ASP A 38 2.91 -5.39 -16.76
CA ASP A 38 3.14 -6.40 -17.80
C ASP A 38 2.23 -7.61 -17.68
N SER A 39 1.96 -8.02 -16.45
CA SER A 39 1.05 -9.13 -16.19
C SER A 39 -0.44 -8.75 -16.29
N GLY A 40 -0.76 -7.46 -16.48
CA GLY A 40 -2.13 -6.96 -16.47
C GLY A 40 -2.80 -7.02 -15.10
N CYS A 41 -2.03 -7.15 -14.02
CA CYS A 41 -2.57 -7.09 -12.65
C CYS A 41 -3.03 -5.69 -12.28
N ILE A 42 -2.43 -4.65 -12.87
CA ILE A 42 -2.84 -3.26 -12.76
C ILE A 42 -3.16 -2.71 -14.16
N GLY A 43 -4.06 -1.73 -14.22
CA GLY A 43 -4.50 -1.10 -15.46
C GLY A 43 -5.97 -0.72 -15.42
N PHE A 44 -6.50 -0.32 -16.55
CA PHE A 44 -7.90 0.12 -16.68
C PHE A 44 -8.90 -0.98 -16.30
N GLU A 45 -8.70 -2.19 -16.82
CA GLU A 45 -9.61 -3.33 -16.60
C GLU A 45 -9.68 -3.80 -15.14
N THR A 46 -8.60 -3.55 -14.38
CA THR A 46 -8.52 -3.95 -12.97
C THR A 46 -8.90 -2.85 -11.99
N GLY A 47 -9.24 -1.65 -12.51
CA GLY A 47 -9.53 -0.47 -11.70
C GLY A 47 -8.33 0.04 -10.88
N TRP A 48 -7.10 -0.33 -11.25
CA TRP A 48 -5.85 0.19 -10.71
C TRP A 48 -5.12 0.98 -11.79
N ARG A 49 -5.58 2.19 -12.06
CA ARG A 49 -4.98 3.04 -13.10
C ARG A 49 -3.86 3.88 -12.49
N ALA A 50 -2.65 3.71 -13.02
CA ALA A 50 -1.49 4.46 -12.55
C ALA A 50 -1.69 5.97 -12.76
N HIS A 51 -1.32 6.74 -11.75
CA HIS A 51 -1.39 8.20 -11.73
C HIS A 51 -0.29 8.75 -10.82
N PHE A 52 0.95 8.26 -11.04
CA PHE A 52 2.09 8.60 -10.19
C PHE A 52 2.35 10.10 -10.23
N ILE A 53 2.43 10.72 -9.06
CA ILE A 53 2.72 12.14 -8.93
C ILE A 53 4.20 12.29 -8.66
N VAL A 54 4.89 13.03 -9.52
CA VAL A 54 6.34 13.20 -9.50
C VAL A 54 6.66 14.67 -9.35
N LEU A 55 7.56 15.00 -8.45
CA LEU A 55 8.16 16.35 -8.31
C LEU A 55 9.56 16.32 -8.92
N GLU A 56 9.84 17.30 -9.76
CA GLU A 56 11.13 17.47 -10.42
C GLU A 56 11.76 18.82 -10.09
N ASP A 57 13.07 18.81 -9.98
CA ASP A 57 13.94 19.98 -9.97
C ASP A 57 15.01 19.88 -11.09
N ASP A 58 15.99 20.75 -11.09
CA ASP A 58 17.04 20.77 -12.11
C ASP A 58 17.93 19.52 -12.09
N ALA A 59 17.92 18.74 -11.01
CA ALA A 59 18.67 17.50 -10.85
C ALA A 59 17.85 16.23 -11.17
N GLY A 60 16.59 16.38 -11.58
CA GLY A 60 15.69 15.26 -11.91
C GLY A 60 14.59 15.06 -10.87
N ILE A 61 14.15 13.82 -10.66
CA ILE A 61 13.08 13.50 -9.71
C ILE A 61 13.54 13.76 -8.26
N ALA A 62 12.91 14.73 -7.60
CA ALA A 62 13.16 15.07 -6.20
C ALA A 62 12.28 14.24 -5.24
N ALA A 63 11.03 13.99 -5.61
CA ALA A 63 10.10 13.17 -4.83
C ALA A 63 9.01 12.55 -5.72
N ALA A 64 8.37 11.48 -5.25
CA ALA A 64 7.26 10.86 -5.95
C ALA A 64 6.28 10.18 -5.00
N ALA A 65 5.01 10.12 -5.41
CA ALA A 65 3.96 9.35 -4.76
C ALA A 65 3.39 8.31 -5.74
N PRO A 66 3.34 7.01 -5.36
CA PRO A 66 2.74 5.95 -6.15
C PRO A 66 1.21 6.05 -6.06
N ALA A 67 0.63 6.93 -6.83
CA ALA A 67 -0.80 7.20 -6.84
C ALA A 67 -1.54 6.41 -7.92
N TRP A 68 -2.80 6.11 -7.64
CA TRP A 68 -3.69 5.28 -8.45
C TRP A 68 -5.08 5.89 -8.51
N LEU A 69 -5.68 5.94 -9.68
CA LEU A 69 -7.11 6.19 -9.82
C LEU A 69 -7.85 4.87 -9.63
N LYS A 70 -8.73 4.83 -8.63
CA LYS A 70 -9.44 3.64 -8.20
C LYS A 70 -10.94 3.76 -8.41
N ASP A 71 -11.51 2.82 -9.15
CA ASP A 71 -12.96 2.76 -9.38
C ASP A 71 -13.68 1.87 -8.33
N HIS A 72 -12.92 1.22 -7.45
CA HIS A 72 -13.39 0.37 -6.36
C HIS A 72 -12.28 0.15 -5.33
N SER A 73 -12.58 -0.38 -4.14
CA SER A 73 -11.58 -0.60 -3.07
C SER A 73 -10.99 -2.02 -3.01
N TYR A 74 -11.19 -2.83 -4.05
CA TYR A 74 -10.58 -4.17 -4.08
C TYR A 74 -9.06 -4.09 -4.23
N GLY A 75 -8.35 -4.93 -3.46
CA GLY A 75 -6.89 -5.01 -3.47
C GLY A 75 -6.18 -3.96 -2.61
N GLU A 76 -6.91 -3.06 -1.95
CA GLU A 76 -6.36 -2.05 -1.04
C GLU A 76 -6.14 -2.58 0.37
N PHE A 77 -6.90 -3.60 0.77
CA PHE A 77 -6.94 -4.17 2.13
C PHE A 77 -7.32 -3.15 3.22
N VAL A 78 -7.99 -2.06 2.82
CA VAL A 78 -8.66 -1.11 3.69
C VAL A 78 -10.15 -1.24 3.43
N PHE A 79 -10.91 -1.65 4.45
CA PHE A 79 -12.34 -1.96 4.32
C PHE A 79 -13.17 -0.68 4.49
N ASP A 80 -13.30 0.10 3.42
CA ASP A 80 -14.00 1.38 3.39
C ASP A 80 -15.39 1.32 2.73
N PHE A 81 -15.94 0.13 2.57
CA PHE A 81 -17.26 -0.07 1.93
C PHE A 81 -18.39 0.68 2.63
N ALA A 82 -18.31 0.85 3.95
CA ALA A 82 -19.30 1.62 4.70
C ALA A 82 -19.27 3.12 4.32
N TRP A 83 -18.08 3.66 4.03
CA TRP A 83 -17.93 5.04 3.54
C TRP A 83 -18.52 5.20 2.14
N ALA A 84 -18.20 4.28 1.23
CA ALA A 84 -18.76 4.29 -0.12
C ALA A 84 -20.30 4.24 -0.09
N GLN A 85 -20.88 3.42 0.80
CA GLN A 85 -22.32 3.36 1.00
C GLN A 85 -22.90 4.66 1.59
N ALA A 86 -22.18 5.30 2.52
CA ALA A 86 -22.61 6.57 3.09
C ALA A 86 -22.65 7.67 2.03
N TYR A 87 -21.61 7.78 1.20
CA TYR A 87 -21.58 8.71 0.07
C TYR A 87 -22.75 8.47 -0.88
N ALA A 88 -23.00 7.23 -1.28
CA ALA A 88 -24.11 6.88 -2.16
C ALA A 88 -25.48 7.25 -1.58
N ARG A 89 -25.71 7.08 -0.27
CA ARG A 89 -26.96 7.48 0.41
C ARG A 89 -27.20 8.99 0.38
N HIS A 90 -26.13 9.77 0.30
CA HIS A 90 -26.19 11.24 0.23
C HIS A 90 -26.08 11.78 -1.21
N GLY A 91 -26.12 10.90 -2.22
CA GLY A 91 -26.01 11.31 -3.64
C GLY A 91 -24.61 11.79 -4.02
N LEU A 92 -23.58 11.49 -3.23
CA LEU A 92 -22.20 11.86 -3.47
C LEU A 92 -21.45 10.71 -4.15
N ARG A 93 -20.40 11.03 -4.90
CA ARG A 93 -19.56 10.06 -5.57
C ARG A 93 -18.36 9.72 -4.68
N TYR A 94 -18.19 8.47 -4.32
CA TYR A 94 -17.00 7.98 -3.63
C TYR A 94 -15.90 7.53 -4.60
N TYR A 95 -16.30 7.01 -5.74
CA TYR A 95 -15.42 6.60 -6.81
C TYR A 95 -15.66 7.45 -8.09
N PRO A 96 -14.59 7.65 -8.93
CA PRO A 96 -13.21 7.23 -8.65
C PRO A 96 -12.61 8.03 -7.50
N LYS A 97 -11.60 7.43 -6.83
CA LYS A 97 -10.81 8.09 -5.79
C LYS A 97 -9.32 8.05 -6.14
N LEU A 98 -8.53 8.96 -5.58
CA LEU A 98 -7.08 8.93 -5.65
C LEU A 98 -6.53 8.13 -4.47
N LEU A 99 -5.74 7.10 -4.75
CA LEU A 99 -5.15 6.24 -3.74
C LEU A 99 -3.64 6.24 -3.84
N ILE A 100 -2.93 6.57 -2.76
CA ILE A 100 -1.48 6.43 -2.65
C ILE A 100 -1.18 5.12 -1.91
N ALA A 101 -0.64 4.12 -2.63
CA ALA A 101 -0.48 2.76 -2.11
C ALA A 101 0.55 1.93 -2.88
N ALA A 102 1.03 0.86 -2.25
CA ALA A 102 1.61 -0.26 -2.98
C ALA A 102 0.47 -1.23 -3.37
N PRO A 103 0.31 -1.57 -4.66
CA PRO A 103 -0.80 -2.41 -5.10
C PRO A 103 -0.79 -3.78 -4.41
N PHE A 104 -1.96 -4.24 -3.99
CA PHE A 104 -2.19 -5.56 -3.37
C PHE A 104 -1.33 -5.86 -2.14
N THR A 105 -0.76 -4.83 -1.49
CA THR A 105 0.25 -5.01 -0.45
C THR A 105 -0.14 -4.26 0.83
N PRO A 106 -0.79 -4.92 1.80
CA PRO A 106 -1.20 -4.31 3.08
C PRO A 106 -0.03 -4.29 4.08
N ALA A 107 1.13 -3.83 3.63
CA ALA A 107 2.33 -3.71 4.44
C ALA A 107 2.72 -2.24 4.62
N THR A 108 3.07 -1.89 5.84
CA THR A 108 3.57 -0.55 6.18
C THR A 108 4.89 -0.27 5.44
N GLY A 109 5.00 0.89 4.83
CA GLY A 109 6.18 1.32 4.09
C GLY A 109 6.05 2.74 3.55
N PRO A 110 7.06 3.23 2.83
CA PRO A 110 7.03 4.57 2.26
C PRO A 110 5.91 4.72 1.23
N ARG A 111 5.27 5.87 1.26
CA ARG A 111 4.29 6.31 0.26
C ARG A 111 4.68 7.65 -0.34
N LEU A 112 5.51 8.40 0.37
CA LEU A 112 6.17 9.60 -0.11
C LEU A 112 7.66 9.26 -0.29
N LEU A 113 8.06 9.04 -1.54
CA LEU A 113 9.43 8.69 -1.91
C LEU A 113 10.22 9.97 -2.15
N HIS A 114 11.46 10.04 -1.65
CA HIS A 114 12.31 11.20 -1.77
C HIS A 114 13.69 10.82 -2.31
N ARG A 115 14.28 11.72 -3.10
CA ARG A 115 15.71 11.60 -3.44
C ARG A 115 16.55 11.79 -2.17
N PRO A 116 17.61 11.00 -1.95
CA PRO A 116 18.37 11.02 -0.69
C PRO A 116 18.95 12.38 -0.28
N ASP A 117 19.25 13.25 -1.22
CA ASP A 117 19.78 14.60 -1.01
C ASP A 117 18.70 15.69 -0.89
N ALA A 118 17.44 15.35 -1.10
CA ALA A 118 16.33 16.29 -1.00
C ALA A 118 15.93 16.52 0.46
N SER A 119 15.49 17.75 0.76
CA SER A 119 14.92 18.06 2.07
C SER A 119 13.54 17.40 2.22
N VAL A 120 13.48 16.32 2.99
CA VAL A 120 12.25 15.51 3.17
C VAL A 120 11.06 16.36 3.64
N SER A 121 11.26 17.27 4.59
CA SER A 121 10.16 18.11 5.08
C SER A 121 9.59 19.02 4.00
N VAL A 122 10.45 19.63 3.17
CA VAL A 122 10.04 20.50 2.08
C VAL A 122 9.37 19.69 0.97
N THR A 123 10.01 18.61 0.54
CA THR A 123 9.47 17.79 -0.57
C THR A 123 8.19 17.05 -0.19
N SER A 124 8.01 16.65 1.09
CA SER A 124 6.75 16.07 1.56
C SER A 124 5.60 17.08 1.48
N ALA A 125 5.80 18.31 1.97
CA ALA A 125 4.77 19.34 1.92
C ALA A 125 4.34 19.64 0.47
N VAL A 126 5.31 19.88 -0.42
CA VAL A 126 5.03 20.16 -1.84
C VAL A 126 4.40 18.93 -2.54
N LEU A 127 4.76 17.72 -2.14
CA LEU A 127 4.17 16.51 -2.71
C LEU A 127 2.71 16.33 -2.27
N LEU A 128 2.38 16.62 -1.00
CA LEU A 128 1.00 16.59 -0.50
C LEU A 128 0.14 17.65 -1.19
N GLU A 129 0.67 18.87 -1.39
CA GLU A 129 0.00 19.89 -2.20
C GLU A 129 -0.23 19.42 -3.65
N ALA A 130 0.75 18.77 -4.27
CA ALA A 130 0.62 18.25 -5.63
C ALA A 130 -0.41 17.11 -5.72
N ILE A 131 -0.50 16.27 -4.69
CA ILE A 131 -1.52 15.21 -4.56
C ILE A 131 -2.92 15.85 -4.49
N ALA A 132 -3.10 16.86 -3.63
CA ALA A 132 -4.37 17.58 -3.52
C ALA A 132 -4.76 18.26 -4.83
N ALA A 133 -3.84 18.96 -5.46
CA ALA A 133 -4.06 19.63 -6.75
C ALA A 133 -4.43 18.63 -7.87
N ALA A 134 -3.81 17.44 -7.88
CA ALA A 134 -4.16 16.41 -8.86
C ALA A 134 -5.59 15.85 -8.62
N ALA A 135 -5.99 15.66 -7.37
CA ALA A 135 -7.34 15.25 -7.03
C ALA A 135 -8.39 16.30 -7.42
N ASP A 136 -8.12 17.56 -7.12
CA ASP A 136 -9.00 18.70 -7.46
C ASP A 136 -9.16 18.85 -8.96
N ALA A 137 -8.08 18.76 -9.73
CA ALA A 137 -8.12 18.86 -11.20
C ALA A 137 -8.98 17.77 -11.85
N MET A 138 -9.10 16.61 -11.19
CA MET A 138 -9.94 15.49 -11.63
C MET A 138 -11.32 15.47 -10.98
N HIS A 139 -11.65 16.47 -10.14
CA HIS A 139 -12.90 16.54 -9.37
C HIS A 139 -13.18 15.27 -8.54
N LEU A 140 -12.13 14.76 -7.87
CA LEU A 140 -12.24 13.61 -7.00
C LEU A 140 -12.68 14.04 -5.59
N GLU A 141 -13.66 13.34 -5.04
CA GLU A 141 -14.21 13.64 -3.72
C GLU A 141 -13.34 13.10 -2.57
N THR A 142 -12.49 12.11 -2.85
CA THR A 142 -11.70 11.45 -1.81
C THR A 142 -10.28 11.11 -2.29
N THR A 143 -9.31 11.35 -1.39
CA THR A 143 -7.90 10.95 -1.55
C THR A 143 -7.52 10.12 -0.35
N HIS A 144 -6.90 8.98 -0.59
CA HIS A 144 -6.49 8.04 0.44
C HIS A 144 -4.98 7.76 0.35
N LEU A 145 -4.33 7.66 1.50
CA LEU A 145 -2.96 7.15 1.62
C LEU A 145 -2.96 6.01 2.63
N THR A 146 -2.59 4.82 2.17
CA THR A 146 -2.73 3.59 2.97
C THR A 146 -1.40 3.03 3.42
N PHE A 147 -1.35 2.54 4.67
CA PHE A 147 -0.19 1.90 5.29
C PHE A 147 1.11 2.74 5.25
N PRO A 148 1.05 4.06 5.60
CA PRO A 148 2.25 4.88 5.66
C PRO A 148 3.21 4.38 6.75
N ASP A 149 4.51 4.58 6.53
CA ASP A 149 5.48 4.41 7.62
C ASP A 149 5.51 5.61 8.58
N ALA A 150 6.38 5.55 9.58
CA ALA A 150 6.45 6.60 10.61
C ALA A 150 6.84 7.97 10.07
N ASN A 151 7.68 8.01 9.02
CA ASN A 151 8.14 9.27 8.43
C ASN A 151 7.01 9.95 7.64
N ASP A 152 6.32 9.19 6.80
CA ASP A 152 5.17 9.70 6.04
C ASP A 152 4.04 10.09 6.99
N LEU A 153 3.81 9.30 8.05
CA LEU A 153 2.80 9.60 9.06
C LEU A 153 3.10 10.92 9.79
N ALA A 154 4.37 11.25 10.02
CA ALA A 154 4.76 12.52 10.61
C ALA A 154 4.42 13.70 9.68
N ALA A 155 4.66 13.57 8.37
CA ALA A 155 4.29 14.59 7.39
C ALA A 155 2.76 14.78 7.30
N LEU A 156 2.01 13.68 7.25
CA LEU A 156 0.53 13.71 7.21
C LEU A 156 -0.09 14.32 8.48
N ARG A 157 0.51 14.10 9.64
CA ARG A 157 0.05 14.73 10.90
C ARG A 157 0.31 16.22 10.98
N ALA A 158 1.30 16.70 10.25
CA ALA A 158 1.61 18.12 10.21
C ALA A 158 0.65 18.91 9.29
N ASP A 159 -0.07 18.21 8.42
CA ASP A 159 -1.03 18.79 7.49
C ASP A 159 -2.47 18.58 8.02
N PRO A 160 -3.20 19.66 8.36
CA PRO A 160 -4.54 19.59 8.96
C PRO A 160 -5.61 19.03 8.03
N ASP A 161 -5.37 18.98 6.73
CA ASP A 161 -6.33 18.51 5.74
C ASP A 161 -6.38 16.97 5.66
N TRP A 162 -5.39 16.29 6.30
CA TRP A 162 -5.35 14.83 6.36
C TRP A 162 -5.96 14.27 7.65
N LEU A 163 -6.97 13.42 7.48
CA LEU A 163 -7.62 12.71 8.57
C LEU A 163 -7.00 11.33 8.76
N LEU A 164 -6.52 11.06 9.97
CA LEU A 164 -5.94 9.76 10.31
C LEU A 164 -7.02 8.76 10.69
N ARG A 165 -7.00 7.61 10.04
CA ARG A 165 -7.79 6.44 10.38
C ARG A 165 -6.89 5.32 10.87
N CYS A 166 -7.25 4.70 11.99
CA CYS A 166 -6.57 3.54 12.53
C CYS A 166 -7.44 2.30 12.37
N ASP A 167 -6.81 1.19 12.05
CA ASP A 167 -7.40 -0.14 12.06
C ASP A 167 -6.42 -1.10 12.72
N CYS A 168 -6.81 -2.36 13.01
CA CYS A 168 -5.93 -3.29 13.66
C CYS A 168 -5.49 -4.42 12.73
N GLN A 169 -4.21 -4.78 12.81
CA GLN A 169 -3.66 -6.00 12.23
C GLN A 169 -3.28 -6.96 13.35
N PHE A 170 -3.57 -8.24 13.16
CA PHE A 170 -3.16 -9.27 14.11
C PHE A 170 -1.81 -9.84 13.70
N HIS A 171 -0.81 -9.67 14.55
CA HIS A 171 0.53 -10.20 14.36
C HIS A 171 0.74 -11.38 15.30
N TRP A 172 1.30 -12.46 14.77
CA TRP A 172 1.78 -13.55 15.59
C TRP A 172 3.28 -13.38 15.81
N GLU A 173 3.69 -13.42 17.08
CA GLU A 173 5.08 -13.35 17.49
C GLU A 173 5.54 -14.69 18.04
N ASN A 174 6.67 -15.19 17.55
CA ASN A 174 7.30 -16.36 18.12
C ASN A 174 7.98 -15.99 19.46
N ARG A 175 7.41 -16.48 20.55
CA ARG A 175 7.93 -16.26 21.92
C ARG A 175 8.93 -17.33 22.34
N GLY A 176 9.60 -17.98 21.40
CA GLY A 176 10.57 -19.03 21.69
C GLY A 176 9.93 -20.39 21.93
N TYR A 177 8.79 -20.67 21.34
CA TYR A 177 8.14 -21.99 21.45
C TYR A 177 9.04 -23.07 20.86
N ARG A 178 9.23 -24.16 21.62
CA ARG A 178 10.04 -25.32 21.22
C ARG A 178 9.40 -26.11 20.08
N ASP A 179 8.05 -26.23 20.13
CA ASP A 179 7.26 -26.95 19.16
C ASP A 179 5.80 -26.46 19.19
N PHE A 180 4.95 -27.08 18.35
CA PHE A 180 3.55 -26.71 18.26
C PHE A 180 2.73 -27.07 19.52
N GLU A 181 3.10 -28.09 20.25
CA GLU A 181 2.44 -28.46 21.50
C GLU A 181 2.72 -27.41 22.59
N ASP A 182 3.96 -26.91 22.64
CA ASP A 182 4.35 -25.82 23.52
C ASP A 182 3.56 -24.54 23.20
N PHE A 183 3.43 -24.19 21.92
CA PHE A 183 2.55 -23.12 21.48
C PHE A 183 1.08 -23.34 21.91
N LEU A 184 0.55 -24.54 21.70
CA LEU A 184 -0.82 -24.87 22.10
C LEU A 184 -1.03 -24.84 23.62
N SER A 185 0.03 -25.01 24.41
CA SER A 185 -0.05 -24.91 25.88
C SER A 185 -0.55 -23.55 26.35
N THR A 186 -0.30 -22.49 25.57
CA THR A 186 -0.76 -21.12 25.84
C THR A 186 -2.26 -20.91 25.57
N PHE A 187 -2.92 -21.87 24.91
CA PHE A 187 -4.33 -21.77 24.58
C PHE A 187 -5.23 -22.27 25.72
N THR A 188 -6.45 -21.75 25.79
CA THR A 188 -7.48 -22.38 26.63
C THR A 188 -7.73 -23.82 26.19
N ALA A 189 -8.22 -24.66 27.11
CA ALA A 189 -8.49 -26.07 26.82
C ALA A 189 -9.40 -26.27 25.58
N GLU A 190 -10.40 -25.41 25.43
CA GLU A 190 -11.33 -25.44 24.30
C GLU A 190 -10.64 -25.13 22.97
N LYS A 191 -9.89 -24.01 22.91
CA LYS A 191 -9.15 -23.59 21.71
C LYS A 191 -8.09 -24.63 21.33
N ARG A 192 -7.38 -25.19 22.30
CA ARG A 192 -6.40 -26.26 22.10
C ARG A 192 -7.05 -27.52 21.49
N LYS A 193 -8.18 -27.95 22.04
CA LYS A 193 -8.95 -29.08 21.51
C LYS A 193 -9.42 -28.83 20.07
N LYS A 194 -9.88 -27.62 19.78
CA LYS A 194 -10.29 -27.22 18.43
C LYS A 194 -9.12 -27.29 17.46
N ALA A 195 -7.98 -26.67 17.78
CA ALA A 195 -6.79 -26.66 16.92
C ALA A 195 -6.26 -28.08 16.64
N LYS A 196 -6.19 -28.94 17.67
CA LYS A 196 -5.79 -30.35 17.51
C LYS A 196 -6.77 -31.13 16.59
N ARG A 197 -8.07 -30.91 16.74
CA ARG A 197 -9.08 -31.53 15.89
C ARG A 197 -8.96 -31.09 14.43
N GLU A 198 -8.75 -29.82 14.19
CA GLU A 198 -8.60 -29.27 12.84
C GLU A 198 -7.35 -29.85 12.14
N ARG A 199 -6.21 -29.89 12.81
CA ARG A 199 -4.99 -30.51 12.28
C ARG A 199 -5.19 -32.01 11.97
N ARG A 200 -5.85 -32.74 12.85
CA ARG A 200 -6.16 -34.16 12.62
C ARG A 200 -7.01 -34.35 11.37
N ARG A 201 -8.06 -33.54 11.17
CA ARG A 201 -8.92 -33.60 9.98
C ARG A 201 -8.15 -33.35 8.69
N VAL A 202 -7.21 -32.41 8.71
CA VAL A 202 -6.33 -32.15 7.56
C VAL A 202 -5.47 -33.36 7.24
N ALA A 203 -4.89 -34.01 8.25
CA ALA A 203 -4.10 -35.21 8.07
C ALA A 203 -4.97 -36.41 7.57
N GLU A 204 -6.16 -36.60 8.15
CA GLU A 204 -7.13 -37.63 7.74
C GLU A 204 -7.62 -37.43 6.29
N ALA A 205 -7.68 -36.18 5.82
CA ALA A 205 -8.00 -35.83 4.43
C ALA A 205 -6.83 -36.09 3.44
N GLY A 206 -5.70 -36.58 3.91
CA GLY A 206 -4.53 -36.86 3.07
C GLY A 206 -3.83 -35.60 2.52
N ILE A 207 -4.06 -34.41 3.10
CA ILE A 207 -3.45 -33.19 2.66
C ILE A 207 -2.00 -33.16 3.13
N LEU A 208 -1.07 -32.98 2.19
CA LEU A 208 0.35 -32.88 2.45
C LEU A 208 0.83 -31.44 2.25
N PHE A 209 1.58 -30.93 3.23
CA PHE A 209 2.23 -29.62 3.15
C PHE A 209 3.67 -29.80 2.71
N LYS A 210 4.06 -29.14 1.61
CA LYS A 210 5.44 -29.10 1.13
C LYS A 210 5.97 -27.69 1.22
N ARG A 211 7.03 -27.51 2.00
CA ARG A 211 7.76 -26.23 2.04
C ARG A 211 8.61 -26.12 0.77
N ARG A 212 8.57 -24.98 0.13
CA ARG A 212 9.41 -24.63 -1.01
C ARG A 212 10.19 -23.37 -0.70
N PHE A 213 11.41 -23.29 -1.21
CA PHE A 213 12.26 -22.12 -1.13
C PHE A 213 12.48 -21.56 -2.54
N GLY A 214 12.75 -20.24 -2.66
CA GLY A 214 12.82 -19.56 -3.94
C GLY A 214 13.95 -20.01 -4.87
N HIS A 215 14.85 -20.85 -4.39
CA HIS A 215 15.94 -21.45 -5.16
C HIS A 215 15.69 -22.91 -5.58
N GLU A 216 14.46 -23.45 -5.33
CA GLU A 216 14.06 -24.80 -5.69
C GLU A 216 13.28 -24.84 -7.03
#